data_ba9b97465364016f8d8107a70d7c681c
#
_entry.id   ba9b97465364016f8d8107a70d7c681c
#
_cell.length_a   1.000
_cell.length_b   1.000
_cell.length_c   1.000
_cell.angle_alpha   90.00
_cell.angle_beta   90.00
_cell.angle_gamma   90.00
#
_symmetry.space_group_name_H-M   'P 1'
#
loop_
_entity.id
_entity.type
_entity.pdbx_description
1 polymer ?
#
loop_
_entity_poly.entity_id
_entity_poly.type
_entity_poly.pdbx_seq_one_letter_code
_entity_poly.pdbx_strand_id
1 'polypeptide(L)'
;LQETAVNLSLISHPRYFYTFIDKILKDVGLDFNHLKERYPHELSGGQRQRLMVARALMVRPQIILADEPVSMIDASLRASILENIQILKNQYGITVIYITHDLTTAFQICDTLSVMYKGEIVESGLCKEVILEPKHPYTKSLIASIPGKNKTPDWMQLSL
;
A
#
# COMPACT_ATOMS: atom_id res chain seq x y z
N LEU A 1 -1.29 7.49 17.60
CA LEU A 1 -0.64 8.66 16.98
C LEU A 1 0.18 9.44 17.99
N GLN A 2 -0.38 9.79 19.15
CA GLN A 2 0.36 10.55 20.17
C GLN A 2 1.61 9.82 20.65
N GLU A 3 1.48 8.56 21.03
CA GLU A 3 2.62 7.73 21.45
C GLU A 3 3.67 7.60 20.34
N THR A 4 3.24 7.44 19.09
CA THR A 4 4.13 7.38 17.94
C THR A 4 4.91 8.68 17.78
N ALA A 5 4.26 9.83 17.91
CA ALA A 5 4.90 11.14 17.78
C ALA A 5 5.91 11.39 18.91
N VAL A 6 5.58 11.01 20.13
CA VAL A 6 6.48 11.15 21.30
C VAL A 6 7.67 10.22 21.19
N ASN A 7 7.43 8.91 20.93
CA ASN A 7 8.49 7.90 20.87
C ASN A 7 9.52 8.16 19.77
N LEU A 8 9.08 8.81 18.67
CA LEU A 8 9.96 9.13 17.54
C LEU A 8 10.53 10.55 17.60
N SER A 9 10.33 11.27 18.71
CA SER A 9 10.81 12.66 18.90
C SER A 9 10.43 13.61 17.76
N LEU A 10 9.30 13.34 17.10
CA LEU A 10 8.82 14.11 15.94
C LEU A 10 8.34 15.51 16.32
N ILE A 11 8.11 15.76 17.59
CA ILE A 11 7.51 16.98 18.11
C ILE A 11 8.29 17.44 19.33
N SER A 12 8.92 18.59 19.21
CA SER A 12 9.71 19.22 20.28
C SER A 12 8.84 19.80 21.39
N HIS A 13 7.55 20.06 21.13
CA HIS A 13 6.65 20.71 22.09
C HIS A 13 5.20 20.24 21.90
N PRO A 14 4.47 19.86 22.97
CA PRO A 14 3.08 19.39 22.90
C PRO A 14 2.12 20.34 22.17
N ARG A 15 2.40 21.66 22.18
CA ARG A 15 1.57 22.68 21.53
C ARG A 15 1.46 22.48 20.02
N TYR A 16 2.49 21.95 19.36
CA TYR A 16 2.50 21.73 17.90
C TYR A 16 1.91 20.39 17.51
N PHE A 17 1.70 19.50 18.46
CA PHE A 17 1.17 18.14 18.21
C PHE A 17 -0.18 18.19 17.48
N TYR A 18 -1.12 18.95 18.00
CA TYR A 18 -2.48 19.00 17.45
C TYR A 18 -2.52 19.57 16.03
N THR A 19 -1.74 20.64 15.77
CA THR A 19 -1.64 21.22 14.43
C THR A 19 -1.00 20.25 13.43
N PHE A 20 0.03 19.55 13.85
CA PHE A 20 0.72 18.54 13.03
C PHE A 20 -0.20 17.36 12.69
N ILE A 21 -0.87 16.80 13.69
CA ILE A 21 -1.79 15.67 13.50
C ILE A 21 -3.00 16.08 12.66
N ASP A 22 -3.61 17.24 12.93
CA ASP A 22 -4.77 17.73 12.17
C ASP A 22 -4.44 17.85 10.68
N LYS A 23 -3.26 18.37 10.35
CA LYS A 23 -2.80 18.44 8.97
C LYS A 23 -2.71 17.05 8.32
N ILE A 24 -2.03 16.10 8.97
CA ILE A 24 -1.85 14.74 8.42
C ILE A 24 -3.20 14.03 8.29
N LEU A 25 -4.11 14.20 9.26
CA LEU A 25 -5.44 13.57 9.18
C LEU A 25 -6.26 14.14 8.04
N LYS A 26 -6.21 15.47 7.82
CA LYS A 26 -6.86 16.10 6.66
C LYS A 26 -6.31 15.60 5.33
N ASP A 27 -5.00 15.40 5.24
CA ASP A 27 -4.34 14.89 4.04
C ASP A 27 -4.86 13.49 3.65
N VAL A 28 -5.27 12.67 4.64
CA VAL A 28 -5.88 11.35 4.40
C VAL A 28 -7.42 11.36 4.44
N GLY A 29 -8.05 12.54 4.42
CA GLY A 29 -9.51 12.68 4.43
C GLY A 29 -10.18 12.32 5.76
N LEU A 30 -9.49 12.58 6.87
CA LEU A 30 -10.01 12.38 8.23
C LEU A 30 -10.07 13.72 8.98
N ASP A 31 -11.05 13.87 9.87
CA ASP A 31 -11.19 15.02 10.76
C ASP A 31 -10.76 14.66 12.19
N PHE A 32 -9.82 15.44 12.72
CA PHE A 32 -9.32 15.24 14.09
C PHE A 32 -10.42 15.33 15.14
N ASN A 33 -11.35 16.27 15.02
CA ASN A 33 -12.41 16.48 16.00
C ASN A 33 -13.39 15.30 16.07
N HIS A 34 -13.59 14.62 14.94
CA HIS A 34 -14.42 13.41 14.89
C HIS A 34 -13.71 12.16 15.42
N LEU A 35 -12.39 12.18 15.58
CA LEU A 35 -11.58 11.02 15.97
C LEU A 35 -11.05 11.08 17.38
N LYS A 36 -10.84 12.28 17.95
CA LYS A 36 -10.10 12.50 19.20
C LYS A 36 -10.65 11.76 20.43
N GLU A 37 -11.95 11.46 20.43
CA GLU A 37 -12.65 10.80 21.56
C GLU A 37 -13.13 9.38 21.20
N ARG A 38 -12.73 8.84 20.04
CA ARG A 38 -13.17 7.51 19.60
C ARG A 38 -12.12 6.45 19.82
N TYR A 39 -12.60 5.28 20.22
CA TYR A 39 -11.78 4.09 20.29
C TYR A 39 -11.68 3.39 18.92
N PRO A 40 -10.65 2.56 18.68
CA PRO A 40 -10.46 1.87 17.40
C PRO A 40 -11.67 1.04 16.94
N HIS A 41 -12.43 0.44 17.86
CA HIS A 41 -13.63 -0.35 17.56
C HIS A 41 -14.84 0.48 17.13
N GLU A 42 -14.84 1.79 17.40
CA GLU A 42 -15.90 2.73 17.01
C GLU A 42 -15.66 3.33 15.62
N LEU A 43 -14.51 3.05 15.01
CA LEU A 43 -14.14 3.53 13.68
C LEU A 43 -14.59 2.54 12.61
N SER A 44 -15.06 3.06 11.47
CA SER A 44 -15.30 2.24 10.29
C SER A 44 -13.99 1.61 9.77
N GLY A 45 -14.08 0.54 9.00
CA GLY A 45 -12.91 -0.10 8.38
C GLY A 45 -12.06 0.91 7.60
N GLY A 46 -12.68 1.73 6.75
CA GLY A 46 -11.99 2.75 5.99
C GLY A 46 -11.37 3.87 6.85
N GLN A 47 -12.00 4.24 7.98
CA GLN A 47 -11.39 5.20 8.91
C GLN A 47 -10.14 4.63 9.59
N ARG A 48 -10.21 3.38 10.08
CA ARG A 48 -9.04 2.70 10.66
C ARG A 48 -7.88 2.63 9.68
N GLN A 49 -8.17 2.31 8.43
CA GLN A 49 -7.19 2.20 7.38
C GLN A 49 -6.51 3.54 7.06
N ARG A 50 -7.30 4.60 6.83
CA ARG A 50 -6.76 5.94 6.64
C ARG A 50 -5.95 6.43 7.84
N LEU A 51 -6.33 6.01 9.04
CA LEU A 51 -5.56 6.30 10.26
C LEU A 51 -4.21 5.58 10.27
N MET A 52 -4.12 4.36 9.72
CA MET A 52 -2.83 3.66 9.54
C MET A 52 -1.93 4.38 8.54
N VAL A 53 -2.49 4.87 7.42
CA VAL A 53 -1.75 5.70 6.46
C VAL A 53 -1.27 7.00 7.12
N ALA A 54 -2.13 7.70 7.86
CA ALA A 54 -1.76 8.90 8.62
C ALA A 54 -0.59 8.62 9.57
N ARG A 55 -0.62 7.47 10.27
CA ARG A 55 0.46 7.04 11.17
C ARG A 55 1.78 6.84 10.42
N ALA A 56 1.74 6.24 9.23
CA ALA A 56 2.94 6.07 8.41
C ALA A 56 3.51 7.43 7.95
N LEU A 57 2.65 8.37 7.56
CA LEU A 57 3.06 9.71 7.11
C LEU A 57 3.68 10.57 8.23
N MET A 58 3.38 10.30 9.50
CA MET A 58 3.95 11.06 10.63
C MET A 58 5.47 11.07 10.65
N VAL A 59 6.11 9.99 10.25
CA VAL A 59 7.58 9.86 10.22
C VAL A 59 8.21 10.42 8.95
N ARG A 60 7.40 10.95 8.02
CA ARG A 60 7.84 11.45 6.71
C ARG A 60 8.78 10.47 5.99
N PRO A 61 8.35 9.23 5.76
CA PRO A 61 9.22 8.21 5.18
C PRO A 61 9.49 8.54 3.72
N GLN A 62 10.68 8.19 3.25
CA GLN A 62 11.00 8.15 1.83
C GLN A 62 10.64 6.79 1.22
N ILE A 63 10.68 5.74 2.04
CA ILE A 63 10.42 4.35 1.64
C ILE A 63 9.46 3.72 2.64
N ILE A 64 8.45 3.00 2.14
CA ILE A 64 7.55 2.15 2.93
C ILE A 64 7.71 0.72 2.45
N LEU A 65 7.90 -0.20 3.39
CA LEU A 65 7.86 -1.64 3.15
C LEU A 65 6.47 -2.16 3.49
N ALA A 66 5.75 -2.65 2.50
CA ALA A 66 4.42 -3.21 2.62
C ALA A 66 4.49 -4.71 2.35
N ASP A 67 4.51 -5.50 3.42
CA ASP A 67 4.60 -6.96 3.35
C ASP A 67 3.20 -7.57 3.47
N GLU A 68 2.73 -8.20 2.40
CA GLU A 68 1.41 -8.82 2.28
C GLU A 68 0.23 -7.93 2.76
N PRO A 69 0.18 -6.63 2.43
CA PRO A 69 -0.73 -5.68 3.07
C PRO A 69 -2.21 -5.92 2.77
N VAL A 70 -2.51 -6.74 1.77
CA VAL A 70 -3.89 -7.09 1.36
C VAL A 70 -4.21 -8.57 1.54
N SER A 71 -3.33 -9.32 2.22
CA SER A 71 -3.52 -10.73 2.51
C SER A 71 -4.68 -10.94 3.51
N MET A 72 -5.48 -11.97 3.29
CA MET A 72 -6.58 -12.41 4.18
C MET A 72 -7.65 -11.34 4.51
N ILE A 73 -7.87 -10.36 3.63
CA ILE A 73 -8.90 -9.35 3.79
C ILE A 73 -9.94 -9.41 2.66
N ASP A 74 -11.14 -8.92 2.95
CA ASP A 74 -12.23 -8.86 1.97
C ASP A 74 -11.91 -7.91 0.79
N ALA A 75 -12.64 -8.09 -0.32
CA ALA A 75 -12.37 -7.36 -1.56
C ALA A 75 -12.56 -5.85 -1.42
N SER A 76 -13.52 -5.38 -0.62
CA SER A 76 -13.79 -3.96 -0.45
C SER A 76 -12.67 -3.26 0.31
N LEU A 77 -12.17 -3.89 1.36
CA LEU A 77 -11.07 -3.39 2.16
C LEU A 77 -9.74 -3.46 1.39
N ARG A 78 -9.56 -4.51 0.57
CA ARG A 78 -8.41 -4.64 -0.33
C ARG A 78 -8.30 -3.45 -1.28
N ALA A 79 -9.38 -3.11 -1.99
CA ALA A 79 -9.40 -1.97 -2.91
C ALA A 79 -8.99 -0.67 -2.22
N SER A 80 -9.52 -0.42 -1.02
CA SER A 80 -9.19 0.77 -0.23
C SER A 80 -7.71 0.81 0.20
N ILE A 81 -7.07 -0.34 0.53
CA ILE A 81 -5.62 -0.40 0.86
C ILE A 81 -4.78 -0.07 -0.37
N LEU A 82 -5.11 -0.66 -1.53
CA LEU A 82 -4.39 -0.39 -2.77
C LEU A 82 -4.49 1.09 -3.15
N GLU A 83 -5.67 1.70 -3.02
CA GLU A 83 -5.87 3.13 -3.24
C GLU A 83 -4.99 3.99 -2.31
N ASN A 84 -4.92 3.64 -1.01
CA ASN A 84 -4.05 4.35 -0.08
C ASN A 84 -2.55 4.21 -0.43
N ILE A 85 -2.13 3.05 -0.91
CA ILE A 85 -0.75 2.84 -1.39
C ILE A 85 -0.49 3.73 -2.61
N GLN A 86 -1.44 3.82 -3.55
CA GLN A 86 -1.32 4.72 -4.70
C GLN A 86 -1.28 6.21 -4.29
N ILE A 87 -2.04 6.62 -3.28
CA ILE A 87 -1.97 7.97 -2.71
C ILE A 87 -0.59 8.25 -2.15
N LEU A 88 -0.03 7.34 -1.34
CA LEU A 88 1.31 7.48 -0.78
C LEU A 88 2.38 7.63 -1.87
N LYS A 89 2.28 6.84 -2.92
CA LYS A 89 3.19 6.87 -4.07
C LYS A 89 3.02 8.17 -4.89
N ASN A 90 1.79 8.47 -5.34
CA ASN A 90 1.55 9.49 -6.36
C ASN A 90 1.47 10.91 -5.79
N GLN A 91 0.90 11.08 -4.57
CA GLN A 91 0.72 12.40 -3.97
C GLN A 91 1.87 12.79 -3.06
N TYR A 92 2.47 11.81 -2.37
CA TYR A 92 3.55 12.07 -1.41
C TYR A 92 4.94 11.71 -1.94
N GLY A 93 5.05 11.13 -3.13
CA GLY A 93 6.33 10.74 -3.74
C GLY A 93 7.08 9.67 -2.95
N ILE A 94 6.37 8.87 -2.16
CA ILE A 94 6.96 7.83 -1.33
C ILE A 94 7.23 6.59 -2.16
N THR A 95 8.43 6.05 -2.10
CA THR A 95 8.76 4.76 -2.70
C THR A 95 8.12 3.64 -1.87
N VAL A 96 7.33 2.77 -2.50
CA VAL A 96 6.71 1.63 -1.82
C VAL A 96 7.34 0.33 -2.34
N ILE A 97 7.95 -0.43 -1.45
CA ILE A 97 8.36 -1.81 -1.71
C ILE A 97 7.19 -2.70 -1.30
N TYR A 98 6.50 -3.25 -2.29
CA TYR A 98 5.29 -4.03 -2.12
C TYR A 98 5.60 -5.52 -2.29
N ILE A 99 5.54 -6.29 -1.19
CA ILE A 99 5.78 -7.73 -1.21
C ILE A 99 4.43 -8.44 -1.25
N THR A 100 4.24 -9.30 -2.23
CA THR A 100 2.99 -10.07 -2.39
C THR A 100 3.21 -11.32 -3.23
N HIS A 101 2.34 -12.30 -3.05
CA HIS A 101 2.18 -13.45 -3.95
C HIS A 101 1.05 -13.22 -4.98
N ASP A 102 0.27 -12.15 -4.84
CA ASP A 102 -0.84 -11.81 -5.74
C ASP A 102 -0.38 -10.86 -6.85
N LEU A 103 -0.07 -11.45 -8.01
CA LEU A 103 0.36 -10.70 -9.20
C LEU A 103 -0.71 -9.75 -9.73
N THR A 104 -2.00 -9.98 -9.42
CA THR A 104 -3.10 -9.10 -9.84
C THR A 104 -2.99 -7.75 -9.16
N THR A 105 -2.74 -7.75 -7.86
CA THR A 105 -2.54 -6.52 -7.09
C THR A 105 -1.22 -5.84 -7.44
N ALA A 106 -0.15 -6.61 -7.67
CA ALA A 106 1.13 -6.06 -8.12
C ALA A 106 1.00 -5.34 -9.47
N PHE A 107 0.27 -5.92 -10.43
CA PHE A 107 0.03 -5.30 -11.73
C PHE A 107 -0.70 -3.95 -11.64
N GLN A 108 -1.62 -3.82 -10.67
CA GLN A 108 -2.41 -2.60 -10.49
C GLN A 108 -1.62 -1.43 -9.92
N ILE A 109 -0.61 -1.69 -9.08
CA ILE A 109 0.04 -0.62 -8.30
C ILE A 109 1.54 -0.47 -8.52
N CYS A 110 2.23 -1.52 -8.99
CA CYS A 110 3.68 -1.52 -9.14
C CYS A 110 4.14 -1.00 -10.50
N ASP A 111 5.18 -0.17 -10.53
CA ASP A 111 5.84 0.26 -11.76
C ASP A 111 6.82 -0.82 -12.23
N THR A 112 7.57 -1.40 -11.29
CA THR A 112 8.55 -2.45 -11.53
C THR A 112 8.22 -3.68 -10.71
N LEU A 113 8.60 -4.85 -11.21
CA LEU A 113 8.40 -6.15 -10.57
C LEU A 113 9.72 -6.90 -10.52
N SER A 114 10.01 -7.49 -9.36
CA SER A 114 11.11 -8.45 -9.18
C SER A 114 10.54 -9.77 -8.70
N VAL A 115 10.75 -10.83 -9.46
CA VAL A 115 10.31 -12.18 -9.11
C VAL A 115 11.41 -12.88 -8.34
N MET A 116 11.08 -13.33 -7.13
CA MET A 116 12.02 -14.03 -6.26
C MET A 116 11.71 -15.54 -6.25
N TYR A 117 12.75 -16.35 -6.38
CA TYR A 117 12.66 -17.81 -6.29
C TYR A 117 13.85 -18.38 -5.53
N LYS A 118 13.61 -19.19 -4.50
CA LYS A 118 14.64 -19.80 -3.63
C LYS A 118 15.67 -18.81 -3.09
N GLY A 119 15.22 -17.58 -2.74
CA GLY A 119 16.07 -16.54 -2.17
C GLY A 119 16.82 -15.68 -3.19
N GLU A 120 16.66 -15.92 -4.48
CA GLU A 120 17.30 -15.17 -5.56
C GLU A 120 16.26 -14.43 -6.41
N ILE A 121 16.62 -13.24 -6.92
CA ILE A 121 15.82 -12.53 -7.91
C ILE A 121 16.12 -13.17 -9.28
N VAL A 122 15.12 -13.88 -9.83
CA VAL A 122 15.26 -14.62 -11.10
C VAL A 122 14.80 -13.82 -12.31
N GLU A 123 13.98 -12.80 -12.11
CA GLU A 123 13.53 -11.90 -13.18
C GLU A 123 13.17 -10.53 -12.59
N SER A 124 13.48 -9.44 -13.28
CA SER A 124 13.16 -8.08 -12.88
C SER A 124 12.99 -7.19 -14.10
N GLY A 125 12.06 -6.23 -14.03
CA GLY A 125 11.77 -5.27 -15.10
C GLY A 125 10.55 -4.44 -14.84
N LEU A 126 10.03 -3.76 -15.88
CA LEU A 126 8.75 -3.08 -15.81
C LEU A 126 7.65 -4.11 -15.50
N CYS A 127 6.76 -3.79 -14.59
CA CYS A 127 5.74 -4.73 -14.09
C CYS A 127 4.91 -5.32 -15.26
N LYS A 128 4.51 -4.47 -16.21
CA LYS A 128 3.76 -4.90 -17.39
C LYS A 128 4.57 -5.86 -18.26
N GLU A 129 5.86 -5.61 -18.49
CA GLU A 129 6.71 -6.45 -19.34
C GLU A 129 6.91 -7.83 -18.70
N VAL A 130 7.27 -7.88 -17.41
CA VAL A 130 7.51 -9.14 -16.69
C VAL A 130 6.24 -10.01 -16.67
N ILE A 131 5.06 -9.40 -16.56
CA ILE A 131 3.79 -10.14 -16.51
C ILE A 131 3.31 -10.56 -17.91
N LEU A 132 3.44 -9.72 -18.92
CA LEU A 132 2.95 -10.00 -20.27
C LEU A 132 3.92 -10.89 -21.06
N GLU A 133 5.22 -10.69 -20.89
CA GLU A 133 6.29 -11.36 -21.62
C GLU A 133 7.34 -11.99 -20.68
N PRO A 134 6.94 -12.91 -19.77
CA PRO A 134 7.86 -13.52 -18.82
C PRO A 134 8.93 -14.34 -19.53
N LYS A 135 10.17 -14.18 -19.10
CA LYS A 135 11.33 -14.87 -19.69
C LYS A 135 11.71 -16.09 -18.88
N HIS A 136 11.79 -15.95 -17.55
CA HIS A 136 12.23 -17.04 -16.67
C HIS A 136 11.17 -18.15 -16.55
N PRO A 137 11.53 -19.43 -16.54
CA PRO A 137 10.58 -20.56 -16.45
C PRO A 137 9.67 -20.49 -15.21
N TYR A 138 10.23 -20.11 -14.07
CA TYR A 138 9.46 -19.95 -12.83
C TYR A 138 8.42 -18.82 -12.95
N THR A 139 8.78 -17.66 -13.50
CA THR A 139 7.85 -16.57 -13.75
C THR A 139 6.71 -17.00 -14.66
N LYS A 140 7.02 -17.74 -15.74
CA LYS A 140 6.01 -18.31 -16.64
C LYS A 140 5.03 -19.23 -15.90
N SER A 141 5.55 -20.11 -15.04
CA SER A 141 4.73 -21.01 -14.23
C SER A 141 3.87 -20.26 -13.23
N LEU A 142 4.44 -19.25 -12.54
CA LEU A 142 3.73 -18.40 -11.58
C LEU A 142 2.55 -17.67 -12.24
N ILE A 143 2.80 -17.05 -13.38
CA ILE A 143 1.77 -16.32 -14.13
C ILE A 143 0.74 -17.31 -14.71
N ALA A 144 1.12 -18.50 -15.15
CA ALA A 144 0.20 -19.51 -15.64
C ALA A 144 -0.76 -20.04 -14.57
N SER A 145 -0.40 -19.91 -13.29
CA SER A 145 -1.25 -20.32 -12.16
C SER A 145 -2.35 -19.31 -11.81
N ILE A 146 -2.36 -18.12 -12.42
CA ILE A 146 -3.42 -17.12 -12.18
C ILE A 146 -4.73 -17.63 -12.81
N PRO A 147 -5.83 -17.72 -12.04
CA PRO A 147 -7.12 -18.15 -12.59
C PRO A 147 -7.64 -17.20 -13.69
N GLY A 148 -8.18 -17.77 -14.77
CA GLY A 148 -8.83 -16.96 -15.84
C GLY A 148 -7.98 -16.67 -17.07
N LYS A 149 -6.78 -17.25 -17.22
CA LYS A 149 -5.81 -16.93 -18.28
C LYS A 149 -6.15 -17.36 -19.72
N ASN A 150 -7.26 -18.04 -19.97
CA ASN A 150 -7.69 -18.40 -21.35
C ASN A 150 -8.44 -17.28 -22.09
N LYS A 151 -8.62 -16.11 -21.45
CA LYS A 151 -9.03 -14.83 -22.03
C LYS A 151 -8.14 -13.77 -21.37
N THR A 152 -7.72 -12.74 -22.12
CA THR A 152 -7.05 -11.56 -21.51
C THR A 152 -7.79 -11.25 -20.21
N PRO A 153 -7.19 -11.40 -19.04
CA PRO A 153 -7.94 -11.24 -17.79
C PRO A 153 -8.56 -9.84 -17.75
N ASP A 154 -9.83 -9.73 -17.34
CA ASP A 154 -10.56 -8.45 -17.31
C ASP A 154 -9.81 -7.35 -16.54
N TRP A 155 -8.97 -7.73 -15.57
CA TRP A 155 -8.12 -6.81 -14.83
C TRP A 155 -6.96 -6.19 -15.65
N MET A 156 -6.55 -6.82 -16.77
CA MET A 156 -5.60 -6.22 -17.73
C MET A 156 -6.24 -5.13 -18.59
N GLN A 157 -7.57 -5.12 -18.73
CA GLN A 157 -8.29 -4.14 -19.52
C GLN A 157 -8.59 -2.83 -18.75
N LEU A 158 -8.45 -2.85 -17.42
CA LEU A 158 -8.73 -1.70 -16.54
C LEU A 158 -7.55 -0.71 -16.43
N SER A 159 -6.46 -0.93 -17.13
CA SER A 159 -5.20 -0.16 -17.01
C SER A 159 -4.78 0.57 -18.30
N LEU A 160 -5.74 0.84 -19.21
CA LEU A 160 -5.54 1.66 -20.43
C LEU A 160 -6.14 3.05 -20.26
#